data_27374479b4cc4b77a7cbb931511b6e50
#
_entry.id   27374479b4cc4b77a7cbb931511b6e50
#
_cell.length_a   1.000
_cell.length_b   1.000
_cell.length_c   1.000
_cell.angle_alpha   90.00
_cell.angle_beta   90.00
_cell.angle_gamma   90.00
#
_symmetry.space_group_name_H-M   'P 1'
#
loop_
_entity.id
_entity.type
_entity.pdbx_description
1 polymer ?
#
loop_
_entity_poly.entity_id
_entity_poly.type
_entity_poly.pdbx_seq_one_letter_code
_entity_poly.pdbx_strand_id
1 'polypeptide(L)'
;VSEGVTRRTALGRGAGVAAIGAVSALATAVSAPAAAAEPAARAHASASGADTLPRTVAGVRIPTSELAQRTAQFVRSVSSGTLYNHVMRTYLFGSLLYDRGGVRYDRELAFVAAALHDLGLVRAYQTPDERFEVDGADAAQRFLREQRVPAERVAVVWDAIALHTNAGIATRKRPEIAMVSVGSGVDFSGNELQRIPPDTLEEILAAFPREGFKKDALDNILSLCRTKPMSVLMHPFAEVGRRHLPEFPVPTVEDLLLAAPFEE
;
A
#
# COMPACT_ATOMS: atom_id res chain seq x y z
N VAL A 1 7.73 -52.66 -52.16
CA VAL A 1 9.11 -52.89 -51.74
C VAL A 1 9.40 -51.85 -50.70
N SER A 2 9.13 -51.98 -49.45
CA SER A 2 9.71 -52.71 -48.33
C SER A 2 11.12 -52.24 -47.93
N GLU A 3 11.21 -52.00 -46.68
CA GLU A 3 12.36 -51.97 -45.76
C GLU A 3 12.74 -50.58 -45.31
N GLY A 4 12.86 -50.24 -44.04
CA GLY A 4 13.00 -51.09 -42.83
C GLY A 4 13.81 -50.31 -41.84
N VAL A 5 13.25 -50.12 -40.71
CA VAL A 5 13.75 -49.95 -39.32
C VAL A 5 15.29 -49.81 -39.17
N THR A 6 15.74 -48.85 -38.39
CA THR A 6 16.41 -49.16 -37.10
C THR A 6 16.60 -47.95 -36.18
N ARG A 7 16.14 -48.17 -34.93
CA ARG A 7 16.52 -47.38 -33.75
C ARG A 7 18.01 -47.51 -33.44
N ARG A 8 18.68 -46.45 -33.01
CA ARG A 8 19.72 -46.53 -31.99
C ARG A 8 19.85 -45.24 -31.20
N THR A 9 19.64 -45.40 -29.95
CA THR A 9 19.92 -44.64 -28.75
C THR A 9 21.34 -44.03 -28.78
N ALA A 10 21.43 -42.76 -28.35
CA ALA A 10 22.67 -42.27 -27.72
C ALA A 10 22.28 -41.33 -26.59
N LEU A 11 22.55 -41.78 -25.38
CA LEU A 11 22.58 -40.98 -24.13
C LEU A 11 23.75 -40.00 -24.22
N GLY A 12 23.50 -38.73 -23.95
CA GLY A 12 24.49 -37.71 -23.70
C GLY A 12 24.09 -36.85 -22.50
N ARG A 13 24.89 -36.96 -21.47
CA ARG A 13 24.77 -36.31 -20.14
C ARG A 13 24.89 -34.80 -20.26
N GLY A 14 24.18 -34.10 -19.41
CA GLY A 14 24.80 -32.95 -18.79
C GLY A 14 23.91 -31.81 -18.36
N ALA A 15 24.01 -31.50 -17.12
CA ALA A 15 23.75 -30.27 -16.40
C ALA A 15 22.27 -29.89 -16.12
N GLY A 16 21.93 -30.09 -14.87
CA GLY A 16 20.65 -29.75 -14.30
C GLY A 16 20.45 -28.25 -14.17
N VAL A 17 19.27 -27.84 -14.51
CA VAL A 17 18.70 -26.57 -14.03
C VAL A 17 17.72 -26.96 -12.92
N ALA A 18 17.96 -26.42 -11.74
CA ALA A 18 17.18 -26.69 -10.55
C ALA A 18 15.75 -26.21 -10.76
N ALA A 19 14.82 -27.16 -10.76
CA ALA A 19 13.41 -26.89 -10.64
C ALA A 19 13.13 -26.27 -9.27
N ILE A 20 12.44 -25.13 -9.22
CA ILE A 20 11.86 -24.59 -8.01
C ILE A 20 10.69 -25.50 -7.64
N GLY A 21 11.00 -26.53 -6.87
CA GLY A 21 10.02 -27.43 -6.26
C GLY A 21 9.47 -26.79 -4.99
N ALA A 22 8.16 -26.86 -4.85
CA ALA A 22 7.46 -26.53 -3.61
C ALA A 22 8.02 -27.34 -2.45
N VAL A 23 8.62 -26.68 -1.46
CA VAL A 23 9.06 -27.28 -0.22
C VAL A 23 7.93 -27.15 0.80
N SER A 24 7.20 -28.24 0.99
CA SER A 24 6.43 -28.44 2.21
C SER A 24 7.41 -28.81 3.34
N ALA A 25 7.74 -27.87 4.20
CA ALA A 25 8.53 -28.12 5.37
C ALA A 25 7.60 -28.46 6.55
N LEU A 26 7.68 -29.71 7.03
CA LEU A 26 7.20 -30.09 8.36
C LEU A 26 8.04 -29.34 9.40
N ALA A 27 7.42 -28.47 10.15
CA ALA A 27 8.03 -27.81 11.30
C ALA A 27 7.96 -28.74 12.50
N THR A 28 9.09 -29.22 12.96
CA THR A 28 9.26 -29.76 14.33
C THR A 28 9.41 -28.57 15.28
N ALA A 29 8.48 -28.48 16.23
CA ALA A 29 8.49 -27.48 17.30
C ALA A 29 9.66 -27.71 18.23
N VAL A 30 10.55 -26.71 18.35
CA VAL A 30 11.46 -26.58 19.49
C VAL A 30 11.06 -25.34 20.25
N SER A 31 10.49 -25.52 21.42
CA SER A 31 10.14 -24.45 22.36
C SER A 31 11.40 -23.89 22.99
N ALA A 32 11.65 -22.59 22.81
CA ALA A 32 12.55 -21.79 23.63
C ALA A 32 11.77 -20.64 24.28
N PRO A 33 12.10 -20.26 25.53
CA PRO A 33 11.27 -19.40 26.35
C PRO A 33 11.32 -17.95 25.86
N ALA A 34 10.15 -17.31 25.81
CA ALA A 34 9.99 -15.90 25.53
C ALA A 34 10.61 -15.05 26.64
N ALA A 35 11.68 -14.32 26.32
CA ALA A 35 12.10 -13.19 27.13
C ALA A 35 11.21 -11.99 26.78
N ALA A 36 10.41 -11.57 27.75
CA ALA A 36 9.62 -10.35 27.66
C ALA A 36 10.57 -9.13 27.59
N ALA A 37 10.62 -8.50 26.43
CA ALA A 37 11.21 -7.16 26.29
C ALA A 37 10.09 -6.14 26.54
N GLU A 38 10.18 -5.45 27.67
CA GLU A 38 9.35 -4.30 27.97
C GLU A 38 9.61 -3.17 26.93
N PRO A 39 8.56 -2.54 26.41
CA PRO A 39 8.75 -1.35 25.57
C PRO A 39 9.15 -0.17 26.48
N ALA A 40 10.34 0.34 26.29
CA ALA A 40 10.78 1.59 26.90
C ALA A 40 9.90 2.74 26.39
N ALA A 41 8.93 3.11 27.21
CA ALA A 41 8.15 4.34 27.06
C ALA A 41 9.08 5.55 27.22
N ARG A 42 9.54 6.14 26.12
CA ARG A 42 10.06 7.51 26.14
C ARG A 42 8.90 8.47 26.00
N ALA A 43 8.53 9.03 27.13
CA ALA A 43 7.66 10.19 27.23
C ALA A 43 8.23 11.36 26.41
N HIS A 44 7.55 11.75 25.34
CA HIS A 44 7.60 13.10 24.83
C HIS A 44 6.37 13.81 25.36
N ALA A 45 6.58 14.52 26.47
CA ALA A 45 5.62 15.49 26.97
C ALA A 45 5.69 16.75 26.09
N SER A 46 4.52 17.32 25.88
CA SER A 46 4.22 18.69 25.46
C SER A 46 3.76 18.87 24.01
N ALA A 47 2.45 18.69 23.77
CA ALA A 47 1.65 19.60 22.97
C ALA A 47 0.16 19.37 23.32
N SER A 48 -0.28 19.95 24.41
CA SER A 48 -1.69 20.09 24.74
C SER A 48 -2.29 21.12 23.77
N GLY A 49 -3.06 20.67 22.77
CA GLY A 49 -3.84 21.59 21.95
C GLY A 49 -4.26 21.12 20.55
N ALA A 50 -3.91 19.92 20.10
CA ALA A 50 -4.17 19.51 18.71
C ALA A 50 -4.63 18.05 18.54
N ASP A 51 -5.38 17.50 19.48
CA ASP A 51 -5.76 16.06 19.41
C ASP A 51 -7.09 15.82 18.69
N THR A 52 -7.80 16.85 18.29
CA THR A 52 -9.06 16.72 17.56
C THR A 52 -8.89 17.07 16.10
N LEU A 53 -9.35 16.18 15.21
CA LEU A 53 -9.43 16.46 13.79
C LEU A 53 -10.25 17.75 13.55
N PRO A 54 -9.82 18.63 12.64
CA PRO A 54 -10.63 19.75 12.20
C PRO A 54 -11.91 19.23 11.56
N ARG A 55 -13.03 19.91 11.80
CA ARG A 55 -14.33 19.50 11.22
C ARG A 55 -14.41 19.76 9.73
N THR A 56 -13.68 20.73 9.24
CA THR A 56 -13.67 21.13 7.83
C THR A 56 -12.29 21.73 7.48
N VAL A 57 -11.78 21.38 6.31
CA VAL A 57 -10.58 21.96 5.71
C VAL A 57 -10.88 22.27 4.25
N ALA A 58 -10.63 23.48 3.79
CA ALA A 58 -10.84 23.93 2.42
C ALA A 58 -12.26 23.57 1.90
N GLY A 59 -13.27 23.74 2.75
CA GLY A 59 -14.67 23.42 2.45
C GLY A 59 -15.01 21.91 2.50
N VAL A 60 -14.04 21.03 2.62
CA VAL A 60 -14.26 19.58 2.73
C VAL A 60 -14.58 19.22 4.18
N ARG A 61 -15.71 18.56 4.37
CA ARG A 61 -16.12 18.06 5.70
C ARG A 61 -15.37 16.79 6.05
N ILE A 62 -14.73 16.76 7.21
CA ILE A 62 -14.10 15.58 7.79
C ILE A 62 -15.13 14.89 8.72
N PRO A 63 -15.34 13.57 8.60
CA PRO A 63 -16.25 12.84 9.47
C PRO A 63 -15.84 12.92 10.94
N THR A 64 -16.84 13.07 11.84
CA THR A 64 -16.62 13.19 13.28
C THR A 64 -17.20 12.02 14.07
N SER A 65 -17.57 10.94 13.38
CA SER A 65 -18.05 9.72 14.04
C SER A 65 -16.95 9.08 14.90
N GLU A 66 -17.36 8.24 15.83
CA GLU A 66 -16.43 7.51 16.69
C GLU A 66 -15.42 6.69 15.87
N LEU A 67 -15.88 6.02 14.81
CA LEU A 67 -15.02 5.25 13.91
C LEU A 67 -13.97 6.15 13.23
N ALA A 68 -14.37 7.29 12.70
CA ALA A 68 -13.45 8.23 12.04
C ALA A 68 -12.38 8.77 13.02
N GLN A 69 -12.79 9.12 14.24
CA GLN A 69 -11.88 9.60 15.27
C GLN A 69 -10.87 8.52 15.70
N ARG A 70 -11.35 7.30 15.97
CA ARG A 70 -10.49 6.16 16.32
C ARG A 70 -9.54 5.81 15.18
N THR A 71 -10.00 5.86 13.93
CA THR A 71 -9.15 5.64 12.76
C THR A 71 -8.02 6.67 12.68
N ALA A 72 -8.33 7.94 12.81
CA ALA A 72 -7.33 9.00 12.77
C ALA A 72 -6.31 8.90 13.92
N GLN A 73 -6.77 8.60 15.14
CA GLN A 73 -5.91 8.39 16.30
C GLN A 73 -4.99 7.18 16.10
N PHE A 74 -5.54 6.06 15.59
CA PHE A 74 -4.79 4.87 15.29
C PHE A 74 -3.67 5.15 14.28
N VAL A 75 -4.00 5.74 13.13
CA VAL A 75 -3.00 6.06 12.10
C VAL A 75 -1.95 7.03 12.63
N ARG A 76 -2.35 8.05 13.37
CA ARG A 76 -1.41 9.00 14.00
C ARG A 76 -0.45 8.31 14.97
N SER A 77 -0.92 7.29 15.70
CA SER A 77 -0.10 6.58 16.68
C SER A 77 0.95 5.64 16.07
N VAL A 78 0.73 5.18 14.83
CA VAL A 78 1.59 4.16 14.19
C VAL A 78 2.40 4.69 13.01
N SER A 79 2.04 5.86 12.46
CA SER A 79 2.66 6.44 11.27
C SER A 79 3.60 7.60 11.60
N SER A 80 4.53 7.92 10.70
CA SER A 80 5.26 9.18 10.74
C SER A 80 4.29 10.37 10.56
N GLY A 81 4.67 11.55 11.04
CA GLY A 81 3.89 12.77 10.79
C GLY A 81 3.68 13.05 9.30
N THR A 82 4.69 12.77 8.48
CA THR A 82 4.64 12.92 7.02
C THR A 82 3.63 11.99 6.39
N LEU A 83 3.62 10.71 6.78
CA LEU A 83 2.67 9.72 6.29
C LEU A 83 1.24 10.04 6.77
N TYR A 84 1.07 10.43 8.04
CA TYR A 84 -0.22 10.88 8.56
C TYR A 84 -0.77 12.06 7.75
N ASN A 85 0.05 13.08 7.49
CA ASN A 85 -0.37 14.22 6.68
C ASN A 85 -0.73 13.81 5.24
N HIS A 86 0.00 12.85 4.65
CA HIS A 86 -0.31 12.30 3.33
C HIS A 86 -1.71 11.68 3.27
N VAL A 87 -2.03 10.80 4.19
CA VAL A 87 -3.34 10.12 4.18
C VAL A 87 -4.49 11.09 4.43
N MET A 88 -4.28 12.14 5.24
CA MET A 88 -5.28 13.20 5.43
C MET A 88 -5.47 14.03 4.14
N ARG A 89 -4.39 14.40 3.45
CA ARG A 89 -4.47 15.08 2.15
C ARG A 89 -5.11 14.20 1.07
N THR A 90 -4.84 12.90 1.09
CA THR A 90 -5.51 11.93 0.19
C THR A 90 -7.03 12.00 0.32
N TYR A 91 -7.55 12.00 1.54
CA TYR A 91 -8.98 12.18 1.77
C TYR A 91 -9.49 13.54 1.27
N LEU A 92 -8.80 14.62 1.60
CA LEU A 92 -9.21 15.99 1.24
C LEU A 92 -9.23 16.20 -0.27
N PHE A 93 -8.18 15.80 -0.98
CA PHE A 93 -8.11 15.93 -2.43
C PHE A 93 -9.16 15.07 -3.15
N GLY A 94 -9.29 13.81 -2.73
CA GLY A 94 -10.30 12.92 -3.28
C GLY A 94 -11.71 13.48 -3.07
N SER A 95 -12.05 13.87 -1.84
CA SER A 95 -13.36 14.46 -1.50
C SER A 95 -13.63 15.72 -2.31
N LEU A 96 -12.65 16.63 -2.41
CA LEU A 96 -12.80 17.88 -3.14
C LEU A 96 -13.16 17.65 -4.62
N LEU A 97 -12.46 16.72 -5.28
CA LEU A 97 -12.69 16.41 -6.69
C LEU A 97 -14.05 15.74 -6.91
N TYR A 98 -14.44 14.83 -6.02
CA TYR A 98 -15.69 14.10 -6.10
C TYR A 98 -16.90 14.97 -5.76
N ASP A 99 -16.79 15.84 -4.75
CA ASP A 99 -17.85 16.81 -4.42
C ASP A 99 -18.10 17.78 -5.57
N ARG A 100 -17.05 18.30 -6.20
CA ARG A 100 -17.15 19.15 -7.39
C ARG A 100 -17.73 18.43 -8.60
N GLY A 101 -17.47 17.13 -8.70
CA GLY A 101 -18.06 16.27 -9.73
C GLY A 101 -19.51 15.87 -9.44
N GLY A 102 -20.08 16.27 -8.31
CA GLY A 102 -21.45 15.89 -7.92
C GLY A 102 -21.59 14.39 -7.60
N VAL A 103 -20.50 13.68 -7.34
CA VAL A 103 -20.50 12.24 -7.06
C VAL A 103 -20.94 11.99 -5.62
N ARG A 104 -21.89 11.08 -5.42
CA ARG A 104 -22.33 10.66 -4.09
C ARG A 104 -21.46 9.48 -3.61
N TYR A 105 -21.03 9.54 -2.37
CA TYR A 105 -20.24 8.50 -1.70
C TYR A 105 -20.47 8.50 -0.19
N ASP A 106 -20.13 7.40 0.47
CA ASP A 106 -20.11 7.31 1.94
C ASP A 106 -18.84 8.01 2.45
N ARG A 107 -19.02 9.20 3.02
CA ARG A 107 -17.89 10.04 3.49
C ARG A 107 -17.09 9.39 4.60
N GLU A 108 -17.76 8.69 5.53
CA GLU A 108 -17.06 8.01 6.60
C GLU A 108 -16.20 6.87 6.06
N LEU A 109 -16.78 6.06 5.17
CA LEU A 109 -16.08 4.93 4.57
C LEU A 109 -14.89 5.39 3.73
N ALA A 110 -15.08 6.44 2.95
CA ALA A 110 -14.02 7.07 2.16
C ALA A 110 -12.89 7.65 3.03
N PHE A 111 -13.25 8.30 4.15
CA PHE A 111 -12.28 8.80 5.12
C PHE A 111 -11.46 7.67 5.75
N VAL A 112 -12.15 6.63 6.22
CA VAL A 112 -11.52 5.46 6.83
C VAL A 112 -10.57 4.77 5.84
N ALA A 113 -11.01 4.57 4.60
CA ALA A 113 -10.19 3.96 3.55
C ALA A 113 -8.95 4.83 3.24
N ALA A 114 -9.13 6.14 3.07
CA ALA A 114 -8.02 7.06 2.81
C ALA A 114 -7.06 7.14 4.00
N ALA A 115 -7.55 7.16 5.24
CA ALA A 115 -6.70 7.22 6.42
C ALA A 115 -5.84 5.96 6.60
N LEU A 116 -6.35 4.79 6.19
CA LEU A 116 -5.68 3.49 6.39
C LEU A 116 -4.88 3.01 5.18
N HIS A 117 -4.93 3.70 4.02
CA HIS A 117 -4.45 3.12 2.75
C HIS A 117 -2.95 2.79 2.71
N ASP A 118 -2.15 3.49 3.46
CA ASP A 118 -0.69 3.32 3.49
C ASP A 118 -0.16 2.60 4.75
N LEU A 119 -1.02 1.91 5.50
CA LEU A 119 -0.58 1.14 6.68
C LEU A 119 0.51 0.12 6.33
N GLY A 120 0.51 -0.44 5.14
CA GLY A 120 1.54 -1.39 4.70
C GLY A 120 2.93 -0.79 4.50
N LEU A 121 3.07 0.55 4.50
CA LEU A 121 4.36 1.22 4.56
C LEU A 121 4.92 1.23 5.99
N VAL A 122 4.08 1.04 7.00
CA VAL A 122 4.49 0.95 8.41
C VAL A 122 5.06 -0.44 8.69
N ARG A 123 6.32 -0.51 9.10
CA ARG A 123 7.07 -1.76 9.25
C ARG A 123 6.36 -2.81 10.11
N ALA A 124 5.63 -2.39 11.15
CA ALA A 124 4.92 -3.30 12.04
C ALA A 124 3.80 -4.11 11.36
N TYR A 125 3.35 -3.69 10.18
CA TYR A 125 2.28 -4.35 9.43
C TYR A 125 2.78 -5.09 8.20
N GLN A 126 4.09 -5.03 7.90
CA GLN A 126 4.68 -5.68 6.74
C GLN A 126 4.89 -7.17 6.99
N THR A 127 4.49 -7.98 6.01
CA THR A 127 4.84 -9.40 5.90
C THR A 127 6.03 -9.57 4.93
N PRO A 128 6.74 -10.70 4.92
CA PRO A 128 7.93 -10.87 4.08
C PRO A 128 7.66 -10.79 2.57
N ASP A 129 6.52 -11.30 2.11
CA ASP A 129 6.31 -11.62 0.71
C ASP A 129 5.18 -10.81 0.04
N GLU A 130 4.24 -10.27 0.82
CA GLU A 130 3.08 -9.58 0.27
C GLU A 130 3.41 -8.16 -0.21
N ARG A 131 2.65 -7.67 -1.17
CA ARG A 131 2.67 -6.27 -1.57
C ARG A 131 2.24 -5.38 -0.41
N PHE A 132 2.81 -4.18 -0.32
CA PHE A 132 2.46 -3.27 0.79
C PHE A 132 0.97 -2.89 0.81
N GLU A 133 0.32 -2.83 -0.35
CA GLU A 133 -1.12 -2.57 -0.43
C GLU A 133 -1.93 -3.70 0.19
N VAL A 134 -1.50 -4.95 0.03
CA VAL A 134 -2.14 -6.13 0.65
C VAL A 134 -1.88 -6.14 2.15
N ASP A 135 -0.63 -5.93 2.57
CA ASP A 135 -0.27 -5.77 3.98
C ASP A 135 -1.12 -4.69 4.67
N GLY A 136 -1.27 -3.53 4.01
CA GLY A 136 -2.08 -2.41 4.49
C GLY A 136 -3.56 -2.74 4.56
N ALA A 137 -4.11 -3.40 3.53
CA ALA A 137 -5.50 -3.81 3.47
C ALA A 137 -5.84 -4.82 4.57
N ASP A 138 -4.95 -5.78 4.82
CA ASP A 138 -5.12 -6.78 5.88
C ASP A 138 -4.98 -6.18 7.28
N ALA A 139 -4.06 -5.23 7.47
CA ALA A 139 -3.95 -4.49 8.72
C ALA A 139 -5.22 -3.66 8.99
N ALA A 140 -5.73 -2.95 7.98
CA ALA A 140 -6.97 -2.21 8.06
C ALA A 140 -8.17 -3.12 8.35
N GLN A 141 -8.23 -4.27 7.71
CA GLN A 141 -9.29 -5.26 7.95
C GLN A 141 -9.30 -5.73 9.42
N ARG A 142 -8.13 -6.03 10.00
CA ARG A 142 -8.03 -6.40 11.42
C ARG A 142 -8.55 -5.29 12.32
N PHE A 143 -8.04 -4.07 12.15
CA PHE A 143 -8.49 -2.90 12.89
C PHE A 143 -10.00 -2.68 12.81
N LEU A 144 -10.59 -2.74 11.62
CA LEU A 144 -12.02 -2.51 11.41
C LEU A 144 -12.90 -3.61 12.01
N ARG A 145 -12.45 -4.86 11.98
CA ARG A 145 -13.16 -5.98 12.66
C ARG A 145 -13.18 -5.79 14.17
N GLU A 146 -12.10 -5.32 14.78
CA GLU A 146 -12.02 -4.96 16.19
C GLU A 146 -13.00 -3.82 16.53
N GLN A 147 -13.20 -2.87 15.61
CA GLN A 147 -14.20 -1.82 15.72
C GLN A 147 -15.63 -2.29 15.38
N ARG A 148 -15.84 -3.57 15.08
CA ARG A 148 -17.13 -4.19 14.74
C ARG A 148 -17.78 -3.57 13.50
N VAL A 149 -16.99 -3.11 12.55
CA VAL A 149 -17.49 -2.61 11.26
C VAL A 149 -18.08 -3.78 10.46
N PRO A 150 -19.27 -3.63 9.84
CA PRO A 150 -19.88 -4.66 9.02
C PRO A 150 -18.98 -5.18 7.90
N ALA A 151 -19.03 -6.47 7.64
CA ALA A 151 -18.09 -7.15 6.73
C ALA A 151 -18.10 -6.56 5.31
N GLU A 152 -19.25 -6.16 4.80
CA GLU A 152 -19.40 -5.53 3.49
C GLU A 152 -18.70 -4.16 3.42
N ARG A 153 -18.69 -3.39 4.51
CA ARG A 153 -17.94 -2.12 4.59
C ARG A 153 -16.44 -2.37 4.70
N VAL A 154 -16.04 -3.39 5.46
CA VAL A 154 -14.63 -3.82 5.56
C VAL A 154 -14.10 -4.23 4.20
N ALA A 155 -14.87 -4.99 3.40
CA ALA A 155 -14.46 -5.41 2.07
C ALA A 155 -14.21 -4.21 1.12
N VAL A 156 -15.03 -3.16 1.22
CA VAL A 156 -14.84 -1.93 0.44
C VAL A 156 -13.55 -1.21 0.82
N VAL A 157 -13.25 -1.11 2.13
CA VAL A 157 -11.99 -0.50 2.59
C VAL A 157 -10.80 -1.34 2.15
N TRP A 158 -10.90 -2.66 2.23
CA TRP A 158 -9.88 -3.57 1.75
C TRP A 158 -9.58 -3.36 0.26
N ASP A 159 -10.62 -3.36 -0.59
CA ASP A 159 -10.48 -3.10 -2.04
C ASP A 159 -9.89 -1.71 -2.31
N ALA A 160 -10.32 -0.68 -1.56
CA ALA A 160 -9.81 0.67 -1.72
C ALA A 160 -8.30 0.76 -1.45
N ILE A 161 -7.83 0.06 -0.43
CA ILE A 161 -6.42 0.01 -0.05
C ILE A 161 -5.64 -0.85 -1.06
N ALA A 162 -6.10 -2.06 -1.34
CA ALA A 162 -5.41 -2.99 -2.23
C ALA A 162 -5.27 -2.47 -3.68
N LEU A 163 -6.17 -1.61 -4.12
CA LEU A 163 -6.21 -1.10 -5.49
C LEU A 163 -5.70 0.34 -5.67
N HIS A 164 -5.35 1.06 -4.60
CA HIS A 164 -5.09 2.50 -4.69
C HIS A 164 -3.94 2.87 -5.63
N THR A 165 -2.93 2.01 -5.78
CA THR A 165 -1.83 2.21 -6.73
C THR A 165 -2.19 1.84 -8.18
N ASN A 166 -3.35 1.21 -8.40
CA ASN A 166 -3.81 0.76 -9.71
C ASN A 166 -4.95 1.65 -10.24
N ALA A 167 -4.65 2.91 -10.54
CA ALA A 167 -5.64 3.92 -10.93
C ALA A 167 -6.59 3.46 -12.04
N GLY A 168 -6.07 2.77 -13.07
CA GLY A 168 -6.88 2.24 -14.18
C GLY A 168 -7.96 1.24 -13.77
N ILE A 169 -7.77 0.55 -12.63
CA ILE A 169 -8.74 -0.39 -12.06
C ILE A 169 -9.59 0.30 -11.01
N ALA A 170 -8.96 0.97 -10.04
CA ALA A 170 -9.63 1.61 -8.92
C ALA A 170 -10.71 2.60 -9.36
N THR A 171 -10.43 3.41 -10.39
CA THR A 171 -11.39 4.41 -10.93
C THR A 171 -12.60 3.80 -11.66
N ARG A 172 -12.61 2.49 -11.89
CA ARG A 172 -13.77 1.75 -12.45
C ARG A 172 -14.62 1.09 -11.36
N LYS A 173 -14.24 1.24 -10.11
CA LYS A 173 -14.94 0.72 -8.94
C LYS A 173 -15.90 1.76 -8.37
N ARG A 174 -16.55 1.42 -7.26
CA ARG A 174 -17.42 2.35 -6.54
C ARG A 174 -16.66 3.58 -6.02
N PRO A 175 -17.36 4.70 -5.80
CA PRO A 175 -16.74 5.99 -5.51
C PRO A 175 -15.72 5.97 -4.36
N GLU A 176 -15.97 5.26 -3.27
CA GLU A 176 -15.08 5.22 -2.10
C GLU A 176 -13.72 4.57 -2.44
N ILE A 177 -13.73 3.56 -3.31
CA ILE A 177 -12.51 2.89 -3.79
C ILE A 177 -11.75 3.82 -4.74
N ALA A 178 -12.45 4.34 -5.73
CA ALA A 178 -11.87 5.22 -6.75
C ALA A 178 -11.27 6.50 -6.14
N MET A 179 -11.93 7.06 -5.13
CA MET A 179 -11.53 8.30 -4.48
C MET A 179 -10.20 8.19 -3.75
N VAL A 180 -9.89 7.05 -3.13
CA VAL A 180 -8.58 6.85 -2.47
C VAL A 180 -7.46 6.89 -3.51
N SER A 181 -7.60 6.19 -4.62
CA SER A 181 -6.62 6.19 -5.70
C SER A 181 -6.44 7.59 -6.33
N VAL A 182 -7.55 8.31 -6.57
CA VAL A 182 -7.49 9.68 -7.12
C VAL A 182 -6.82 10.63 -6.15
N GLY A 183 -7.23 10.64 -4.87
CA GLY A 183 -6.67 11.54 -3.85
C GLY A 183 -5.19 11.28 -3.58
N SER A 184 -4.79 10.01 -3.48
CA SER A 184 -3.40 9.62 -3.36
C SER A 184 -2.58 10.06 -4.58
N GLY A 185 -3.10 9.88 -5.80
CA GLY A 185 -2.47 10.33 -7.03
C GLY A 185 -2.28 11.84 -7.11
N VAL A 186 -3.24 12.64 -6.63
CA VAL A 186 -3.08 14.11 -6.52
C VAL A 186 -1.90 14.45 -5.62
N ASP A 187 -1.83 13.86 -4.43
CA ASP A 187 -0.76 14.19 -3.48
C ASP A 187 0.60 13.62 -3.90
N PHE A 188 0.64 12.41 -4.42
CA PHE A 188 1.89 11.74 -4.78
C PHE A 188 2.53 12.34 -6.04
N SER A 189 1.77 12.50 -7.12
CA SER A 189 2.28 12.85 -8.45
C SER A 189 1.77 14.16 -9.02
N GLY A 190 0.80 14.81 -8.38
CA GLY A 190 0.16 16.03 -8.89
C GLY A 190 -0.92 15.76 -9.96
N ASN A 191 -1.37 14.51 -10.12
CA ASN A 191 -2.46 14.21 -11.03
C ASN A 191 -3.70 15.02 -10.68
N GLU A 192 -4.38 15.61 -11.67
CA GLU A 192 -5.58 16.45 -11.50
C GLU A 192 -5.37 17.73 -10.64
N LEU A 193 -4.13 18.05 -10.21
CA LEU A 193 -3.84 19.20 -9.36
C LEU A 193 -4.34 20.53 -9.97
N GLN A 194 -4.31 20.65 -11.29
CA GLN A 194 -4.82 21.82 -12.03
C GLN A 194 -6.32 22.06 -11.85
N ARG A 195 -7.08 21.07 -11.35
CA ARG A 195 -8.51 21.20 -11.04
C ARG A 195 -8.77 21.76 -9.64
N ILE A 196 -7.73 21.94 -8.83
CA ILE A 196 -7.81 22.46 -7.47
C ILE A 196 -7.40 23.93 -7.47
N PRO A 197 -8.25 24.87 -7.01
CA PRO A 197 -7.88 26.28 -6.91
C PRO A 197 -6.67 26.48 -6.00
N PRO A 198 -5.80 27.43 -6.33
CA PRO A 198 -4.60 27.71 -5.52
C PRO A 198 -4.90 27.95 -4.05
N ASP A 199 -5.88 28.78 -3.72
CA ASP A 199 -6.25 29.10 -2.32
C ASP A 199 -6.73 27.83 -1.57
N THR A 200 -7.52 26.98 -2.23
CA THR A 200 -7.98 25.69 -1.68
C THR A 200 -6.79 24.76 -1.40
N LEU A 201 -5.82 24.71 -2.32
CA LEU A 201 -4.58 23.94 -2.15
C LEU A 201 -3.78 24.46 -0.96
N GLU A 202 -3.62 25.76 -0.84
CA GLU A 202 -2.90 26.40 0.26
C GLU A 202 -3.53 26.07 1.62
N GLU A 203 -4.86 26.14 1.76
CA GLU A 203 -5.56 25.76 2.99
C GLU A 203 -5.31 24.28 3.34
N ILE A 204 -5.34 23.37 2.37
CA ILE A 204 -5.07 21.94 2.61
C ILE A 204 -3.62 21.74 3.08
N LEU A 205 -2.66 22.39 2.42
CA LEU A 205 -1.25 22.28 2.76
C LEU A 205 -0.90 22.97 4.09
N ALA A 206 -1.64 24.01 4.49
CA ALA A 206 -1.49 24.64 5.81
C ALA A 206 -2.01 23.71 6.93
N ALA A 207 -3.14 23.02 6.69
CA ALA A 207 -3.71 22.08 7.67
C ALA A 207 -2.88 20.78 7.80
N PHE A 208 -2.36 20.26 6.70
CA PHE A 208 -1.57 19.04 6.64
C PHE A 208 -0.32 19.25 5.76
N PRO A 209 0.76 19.79 6.33
CA PRO A 209 1.97 20.13 5.58
C PRO A 209 2.64 18.91 4.92
N ARG A 210 3.34 19.18 3.80
CA ARG A 210 4.07 18.11 3.08
C ARG A 210 5.45 17.82 3.65
N GLU A 211 6.01 18.63 4.46
CA GLU A 211 7.33 18.59 5.14
C GLU A 211 8.17 17.32 4.87
N GLY A 212 8.98 17.35 3.79
CA GLY A 212 9.84 16.21 3.44
C GLY A 212 9.14 15.03 2.76
N PHE A 213 7.85 15.11 2.40
CA PHE A 213 7.07 14.01 1.84
C PHE A 213 7.75 13.29 0.66
N LYS A 214 8.35 14.02 -0.29
CA LYS A 214 9.02 13.38 -1.44
C LYS A 214 10.17 12.48 -1.01
N LYS A 215 10.93 12.90 -0.02
CA LYS A 215 12.05 12.12 0.53
C LYS A 215 11.51 10.91 1.29
N ASP A 216 10.54 11.12 2.16
CA ASP A 216 9.92 10.06 2.98
C ASP A 216 9.29 8.98 2.11
N ALA A 217 8.54 9.37 1.07
CA ALA A 217 7.96 8.43 0.11
C ALA A 217 9.03 7.62 -0.63
N LEU A 218 10.10 8.28 -1.09
CA LEU A 218 11.21 7.58 -1.76
C LEU A 218 11.92 6.62 -0.80
N ASP A 219 12.16 7.02 0.43
CA ASP A 219 12.80 6.17 1.45
C ASP A 219 11.94 4.94 1.78
N ASN A 220 10.62 5.10 1.88
CA ASN A 220 9.68 3.99 2.08
C ASN A 220 9.69 3.01 0.90
N ILE A 221 9.66 3.50 -0.34
CA ILE A 221 9.77 2.67 -1.54
C ILE A 221 11.09 1.89 -1.54
N LEU A 222 12.21 2.57 -1.29
CA LEU A 222 13.53 1.92 -1.25
C LEU A 222 13.66 0.94 -0.08
N SER A 223 13.00 1.20 1.05
CA SER A 223 12.92 0.25 2.16
C SER A 223 12.25 -1.06 1.73
N LEU A 224 11.07 -0.98 1.06
CA LEU A 224 10.39 -2.16 0.50
C LEU A 224 11.29 -2.91 -0.50
N CYS A 225 11.92 -2.19 -1.42
CA CYS A 225 12.82 -2.78 -2.41
C CYS A 225 14.01 -3.51 -1.77
N ARG A 226 14.51 -3.06 -0.61
CA ARG A 226 15.61 -3.71 0.11
C ARG A 226 15.17 -4.88 0.98
N THR A 227 14.06 -4.73 1.69
CA THR A 227 13.66 -5.68 2.73
C THR A 227 12.77 -6.80 2.21
N LYS A 228 12.01 -6.54 1.14
CA LYS A 228 11.09 -7.51 0.52
C LYS A 228 11.02 -7.30 -1.01
N PRO A 229 12.15 -7.46 -1.72
CA PRO A 229 12.25 -7.09 -3.13
C PRO A 229 11.21 -7.79 -4.02
N MET A 230 10.90 -9.05 -3.78
CA MET A 230 9.92 -9.78 -4.60
C MET A 230 8.49 -9.27 -4.44
N SER A 231 8.18 -8.56 -3.37
CA SER A 231 6.85 -7.94 -3.19
C SER A 231 6.58 -6.80 -4.19
N VAL A 232 7.62 -6.26 -4.82
CA VAL A 232 7.48 -5.23 -5.86
C VAL A 232 7.61 -5.81 -7.29
N LEU A 233 7.57 -7.14 -7.45
CA LEU A 233 7.51 -7.75 -8.77
C LEU A 233 6.28 -7.26 -9.52
N MET A 234 6.45 -6.80 -10.76
CA MET A 234 5.40 -6.19 -11.58
C MET A 234 4.71 -4.97 -10.95
N HIS A 235 5.35 -4.34 -9.97
CA HIS A 235 4.91 -3.11 -9.34
C HIS A 235 5.74 -1.91 -9.83
N PRO A 236 5.18 -0.70 -9.99
CA PRO A 236 5.95 0.50 -10.39
C PRO A 236 7.15 0.79 -9.49
N PHE A 237 7.12 0.41 -8.21
CA PHE A 237 8.24 0.60 -7.29
C PHE A 237 9.51 -0.17 -7.68
N ALA A 238 9.39 -1.24 -8.48
CA ALA A 238 10.54 -1.94 -9.02
C ALA A 238 11.43 -1.05 -9.90
N GLU A 239 10.87 -0.03 -10.56
CA GLU A 239 11.65 0.96 -11.33
C GLU A 239 12.58 1.77 -10.42
N VAL A 240 12.07 2.15 -9.24
CA VAL A 240 12.86 2.87 -8.23
C VAL A 240 13.96 1.96 -7.68
N GLY A 241 13.64 0.68 -7.40
CA GLY A 241 14.62 -0.32 -7.00
C GLY A 241 15.76 -0.45 -8.02
N ARG A 242 15.44 -0.65 -9.30
CA ARG A 242 16.43 -0.76 -10.38
C ARG A 242 17.29 0.49 -10.55
N ARG A 243 16.72 1.67 -10.33
CA ARG A 243 17.44 2.94 -10.48
C ARG A 243 18.42 3.22 -9.34
N HIS A 244 18.09 2.80 -8.11
CA HIS A 244 18.81 3.24 -6.91
C HIS A 244 19.55 2.12 -6.17
N LEU A 245 19.28 0.86 -6.48
CA LEU A 245 19.91 -0.29 -5.81
C LEU A 245 20.76 -1.07 -6.81
N PRO A 246 22.08 -1.14 -6.62
CA PRO A 246 22.94 -2.04 -7.40
C PRO A 246 22.45 -3.49 -7.26
N GLU A 247 22.51 -4.24 -8.37
CA GLU A 247 22.14 -5.67 -8.39
C GLU A 247 20.74 -5.97 -7.85
N PHE A 248 19.77 -5.08 -8.14
CA PHE A 248 18.40 -5.27 -7.69
C PHE A 248 17.81 -6.58 -8.24
N PRO A 249 17.37 -7.52 -7.38
CA PRO A 249 17.16 -8.91 -7.76
C PRO A 249 15.84 -9.18 -8.50
N VAL A 250 14.96 -8.17 -8.62
CA VAL A 250 13.62 -8.35 -9.20
C VAL A 250 13.71 -8.36 -10.72
N PRO A 251 13.29 -9.46 -11.39
CA PRO A 251 13.30 -9.55 -12.83
C PRO A 251 12.32 -8.56 -13.47
N THR A 252 12.59 -8.19 -14.71
CA THR A 252 11.63 -7.47 -15.54
C THR A 252 10.53 -8.39 -16.06
N VAL A 253 9.46 -7.83 -16.61
CA VAL A 253 8.42 -8.63 -17.28
C VAL A 253 9.02 -9.37 -18.49
N GLU A 254 9.96 -8.75 -19.20
CA GLU A 254 10.67 -9.37 -20.32
C GLU A 254 11.51 -10.57 -19.86
N ASP A 255 12.27 -10.43 -18.76
CA ASP A 255 13.02 -11.55 -18.20
C ASP A 255 12.13 -12.74 -17.85
N LEU A 256 10.96 -12.48 -17.26
CA LEU A 256 10.00 -13.53 -16.92
C LEU A 256 9.43 -14.23 -18.16
N LEU A 257 9.12 -13.44 -19.19
CA LEU A 257 8.62 -13.98 -20.46
C LEU A 257 9.66 -14.86 -21.16
N LEU A 258 10.89 -14.35 -21.28
CA LEU A 258 11.97 -15.05 -21.99
C LEU A 258 12.50 -16.28 -21.24
N ALA A 259 12.35 -16.30 -19.89
CA ALA A 259 12.69 -17.46 -19.07
C ALA A 259 11.61 -18.55 -19.03
N ALA A 260 10.47 -18.35 -19.69
CA ALA A 260 9.40 -19.34 -19.71
C ALA A 260 9.86 -20.64 -20.42
N PRO A 261 9.65 -21.84 -19.84
CA PRO A 261 10.23 -23.09 -20.34
C PRO A 261 9.39 -23.73 -21.48
N PHE A 262 8.92 -22.91 -22.40
CA PHE A 262 8.14 -23.37 -23.56
C PHE A 262 8.94 -23.21 -24.84
N GLU A 263 8.86 -24.21 -25.73
CA GLU A 263 9.37 -24.12 -27.11
C GLU A 263 8.33 -23.39 -27.97
N GLU A 264 8.78 -22.52 -28.87
CA GLU A 264 7.92 -21.83 -29.85
C GLU A 264 7.90 -22.56 -31.19
#